data_c4c1f8bf06e9eb36df0e1652f9a8548b
#
_entry.id   c4c1f8bf06e9eb36df0e1652f9a8548b
#
_cell.length_a   1.000
_cell.length_b   1.000
_cell.length_c   1.000
_cell.angle_alpha   90.00
_cell.angle_beta   90.00
_cell.angle_gamma   90.00
#
_symmetry.space_group_name_H-M   'P 1'
#
loop_
_entity.id
_entity.type
_entity.pdbx_description
1 polymer ?
#
loop_
_entity_poly.entity_id
_entity_poly.type
_entity_poly.pdbx_seq_one_letter_code
_entity_poly.pdbx_strand_id
1 'polypeptide(L)'
;GRIHTPALYICGWLDSSRTPLLDHCAAQLAKGISSKVLIIPWGPGEAPARVDSPLEDGEMIVDLQAEMLAWFDEHLKGKAATNSSAIRYFDIVTKSCEAMASWPPEHVIPRIFWLNEQGTLSDREPEHTGKDAYLHEPLHPLPYFPVGPCAAPLDRNVKTLCYTSAAVDADYRILGDGKATVFLSCTAADTDVIMSLVDVSPDGRCFIICDGATRARYRMDWISRPLTPNEIYTVEVELGRICYTLRAGHRLRLVITGSAFPKYDVNHGTGQRPIQDAQTVTSTTNVYYGPSYPSRLCLTVKSMS
;
A
#
# COMPACT_ATOMS: atom_id res chain seq x y z
N GLY A 1 17.40 -17.98 -7.74
CA GLY A 1 18.25 -16.94 -8.19
C GLY A 1 19.72 -17.31 -8.21
N ARG A 2 20.46 -16.68 -9.12
CA ARG A 2 21.89 -16.90 -9.34
C ARG A 2 22.78 -15.83 -8.66
N ILE A 3 22.18 -14.93 -7.88
CA ILE A 3 22.91 -13.86 -7.20
C ILE A 3 23.48 -14.43 -5.90
N HIS A 4 24.79 -14.29 -5.71
CA HIS A 4 25.53 -14.72 -4.52
C HIS A 4 26.33 -13.59 -3.88
N THR A 5 26.28 -12.40 -4.47
CA THR A 5 27.02 -11.22 -3.99
C THR A 5 26.27 -10.58 -2.84
N PRO A 6 26.95 -10.20 -1.75
CA PRO A 6 26.39 -9.37 -0.70
C PRO A 6 25.77 -8.08 -1.27
N ALA A 7 24.63 -7.66 -0.73
CA ALA A 7 23.93 -6.49 -1.24
C ALA A 7 23.39 -5.58 -0.12
N LEU A 8 23.62 -4.28 -0.28
CA LEU A 8 22.95 -3.24 0.51
C LEU A 8 21.82 -2.65 -0.33
N TYR A 9 20.60 -2.80 0.15
CA TYR A 9 19.39 -2.22 -0.45
C TYR A 9 19.00 -0.97 0.32
N ILE A 10 18.76 0.12 -0.41
CA ILE A 10 18.29 1.38 0.18
C ILE A 10 17.02 1.78 -0.57
N CYS A 11 15.92 2.00 0.14
CA CYS A 11 14.65 2.44 -0.44
C CYS A 11 13.88 3.32 0.54
N GLY A 12 12.86 4.01 0.04
CA GLY A 12 11.95 4.81 0.85
C GLY A 12 10.60 4.13 1.05
N TRP A 13 9.92 4.44 2.17
CA TRP A 13 8.53 3.98 2.37
C TRP A 13 7.56 4.57 1.34
N LEU A 14 7.87 5.75 0.80
CA LEU A 14 7.07 6.41 -0.23
C LEU A 14 7.45 5.97 -1.66
N ASP A 15 8.39 5.02 -1.78
CA ASP A 15 8.82 4.45 -3.07
C ASP A 15 8.08 3.13 -3.36
N SER A 16 7.70 2.93 -4.61
CA SER A 16 7.09 1.68 -5.08
C SER A 16 8.04 0.47 -5.03
N SER A 17 9.35 0.70 -4.98
CA SER A 17 10.39 -0.34 -4.94
C SER A 17 10.51 -1.04 -3.56
N ARG A 18 9.92 -0.52 -2.49
CA ARG A 18 10.06 -1.05 -1.13
C ARG A 18 9.70 -2.53 -0.99
N THR A 19 8.56 -2.94 -1.57
CA THR A 19 8.09 -4.34 -1.49
C THR A 19 9.05 -5.30 -2.19
N PRO A 20 9.40 -5.14 -3.49
CA PRO A 20 10.32 -6.05 -4.16
C PRO A 20 11.73 -6.04 -3.55
N LEU A 21 12.21 -4.93 -2.98
CA LEU A 21 13.52 -4.90 -2.32
C LEU A 21 13.53 -5.68 -1.01
N LEU A 22 12.49 -5.57 -0.20
CA LEU A 22 12.34 -6.38 1.02
C LEU A 22 12.26 -7.88 0.69
N ASP A 23 11.45 -8.26 -0.29
CA ASP A 23 11.32 -9.65 -0.73
C ASP A 23 12.65 -10.21 -1.25
N HIS A 24 13.39 -9.39 -2.00
CA HIS A 24 14.68 -9.79 -2.52
C HIS A 24 15.72 -9.99 -1.42
N CYS A 25 15.80 -9.06 -0.46
CA CYS A 25 16.67 -9.19 0.70
C CYS A 25 16.32 -10.45 1.51
N ALA A 26 15.05 -10.66 1.82
CA ALA A 26 14.60 -11.86 2.55
C ALA A 26 14.98 -13.16 1.83
N ALA A 27 14.82 -13.20 0.49
CA ALA A 27 15.22 -14.34 -0.32
C ALA A 27 16.74 -14.58 -0.35
N GLN A 28 17.55 -13.55 -0.24
CA GLN A 28 19.02 -13.68 -0.14
C GLN A 28 19.44 -14.16 1.25
N LEU A 29 18.89 -13.58 2.31
CA LEU A 29 19.13 -13.98 3.69
C LEU A 29 18.79 -15.46 3.92
N ALA A 30 17.66 -15.92 3.36
CA ALA A 30 17.26 -17.34 3.43
C ALA A 30 18.28 -18.31 2.75
N LYS A 31 19.14 -17.80 1.87
CA LYS A 31 20.23 -18.55 1.24
C LYS A 31 21.59 -18.37 1.94
N GLY A 32 21.63 -17.69 3.08
CA GLY A 32 22.86 -17.38 3.79
C GLY A 32 23.72 -16.30 3.11
N ILE A 33 23.17 -15.52 2.17
CA ILE A 33 23.88 -14.42 1.51
C ILE A 33 23.78 -13.18 2.39
N SER A 34 24.92 -12.58 2.76
CA SER A 34 24.95 -11.33 3.51
C SER A 34 24.21 -10.24 2.74
N SER A 35 23.12 -9.75 3.29
CA SER A 35 22.31 -8.69 2.68
C SER A 35 21.72 -7.80 3.75
N LYS A 36 21.64 -6.51 3.47
CA LYS A 36 21.05 -5.52 4.36
C LYS A 36 20.03 -4.66 3.61
N VAL A 37 18.96 -4.27 4.31
CA VAL A 37 18.00 -3.26 3.83
C VAL A 37 17.98 -2.09 4.80
N LEU A 38 18.04 -0.89 4.25
CA LEU A 38 17.76 0.35 4.93
C LEU A 38 16.54 1.00 4.31
N ILE A 39 15.43 1.12 5.06
CA ILE A 39 14.20 1.75 4.59
C ILE A 39 14.03 3.09 5.31
N ILE A 40 14.04 4.13 4.53
CA ILE A 40 14.03 5.53 4.97
C ILE A 40 12.69 6.19 4.66
N PRO A 41 12.34 7.29 5.34
CA PRO A 41 11.02 7.90 5.22
C PRO A 41 10.94 8.91 4.05
N TRP A 42 11.34 8.54 2.85
CA TRP A 42 11.27 9.41 1.68
C TRP A 42 10.68 8.73 0.45
N GLY A 43 10.47 9.51 -0.63
CA GLY A 43 10.05 9.08 -1.95
C GLY A 43 11.12 9.26 -3.03
N PRO A 44 10.83 8.84 -4.28
CA PRO A 44 11.73 9.00 -5.41
C PRO A 44 12.05 10.47 -5.69
N GLY A 45 13.33 10.80 -5.84
CA GLY A 45 13.78 12.15 -6.19
C GLY A 45 13.82 13.13 -5.01
N GLU A 46 13.47 12.72 -3.81
CA GLU A 46 13.64 13.55 -2.62
C GLU A 46 15.12 13.57 -2.18
N ALA A 47 15.51 14.69 -1.54
CA ALA A 47 16.88 14.83 -1.04
C ALA A 47 17.14 13.80 0.08
N PRO A 48 18.20 13.00 -0.02
CA PRO A 48 18.42 11.87 0.88
C PRO A 48 18.69 12.22 2.34
N ALA A 49 18.89 13.49 2.67
CA ALA A 49 19.31 13.94 3.99
C ALA A 49 18.17 14.48 4.88
N ARG A 50 17.02 14.82 4.28
CA ARG A 50 15.95 15.50 5.03
C ARG A 50 14.59 15.01 4.56
N VAL A 51 13.77 14.58 5.50
CA VAL A 51 12.35 14.30 5.28
C VAL A 51 11.56 14.98 6.38
N ASP A 52 10.72 15.91 5.98
CA ASP A 52 9.75 16.50 6.88
C ASP A 52 8.65 15.45 7.17
N SER A 53 8.35 15.24 8.44
CA SER A 53 7.17 14.46 8.78
C SER A 53 5.92 15.26 8.37
N PRO A 54 5.01 14.67 7.60
CA PRO A 54 3.86 15.39 7.06
C PRO A 54 2.82 15.75 8.12
N LEU A 55 2.88 15.13 9.29
CA LEU A 55 1.88 15.27 10.34
C LEU A 55 2.44 15.85 11.65
N GLU A 56 3.77 15.93 11.79
CA GLU A 56 4.44 16.46 12.98
C GLU A 56 5.65 17.32 12.60
N ASP A 57 5.91 18.38 13.34
CA ASP A 57 7.07 19.24 13.16
C ASP A 57 8.36 18.50 13.55
N GLY A 58 9.38 18.58 12.70
CA GLY A 58 10.73 18.08 12.96
C GLY A 58 11.36 17.37 11.77
N GLU A 59 12.68 17.47 11.70
CA GLU A 59 13.49 16.86 10.65
C GLU A 59 14.04 15.51 11.10
N MET A 60 14.05 14.52 10.19
CA MET A 60 14.79 13.29 10.37
C MET A 60 16.03 13.31 9.48
N ILE A 61 17.20 13.11 10.07
CA ILE A 61 18.48 13.07 9.36
C ILE A 61 18.95 11.61 9.29
N VAL A 62 19.18 11.13 8.06
CA VAL A 62 19.79 9.82 7.81
C VAL A 62 21.10 10.04 7.05
N ASP A 63 22.21 9.70 7.64
CA ASP A 63 23.52 9.77 6.97
C ASP A 63 23.73 8.53 6.10
N LEU A 64 23.24 8.58 4.86
CA LEU A 64 23.40 7.50 3.90
C LEU A 64 24.85 7.25 3.49
N GLN A 65 25.69 8.29 3.47
CA GLN A 65 27.09 8.15 3.09
C GLN A 65 27.84 7.32 4.14
N ALA A 66 27.57 7.59 5.42
CA ALA A 66 28.12 6.81 6.52
C ALA A 66 27.64 5.33 6.45
N GLU A 67 26.35 5.09 6.17
CA GLU A 67 25.82 3.72 6.01
C GLU A 67 26.45 2.96 4.83
N MET A 68 26.58 3.60 3.68
CA MET A 68 27.25 3.00 2.52
C MET A 68 28.74 2.76 2.77
N LEU A 69 29.42 3.72 3.38
CA LEU A 69 30.84 3.57 3.73
C LEU A 69 31.06 2.41 4.69
N ALA A 70 30.25 2.30 5.73
CA ALA A 70 30.32 1.19 6.67
C ALA A 70 30.10 -0.18 6.00
N TRP A 71 29.16 -0.27 5.06
CA TRP A 71 28.91 -1.47 4.26
C TRP A 71 30.14 -1.86 3.42
N PHE A 72 30.74 -0.92 2.70
CA PHE A 72 31.93 -1.20 1.89
C PHE A 72 33.16 -1.47 2.75
N ASP A 73 33.32 -0.84 3.89
CA ASP A 73 34.40 -1.12 4.84
C ASP A 73 34.30 -2.56 5.38
N GLU A 74 33.09 -3.04 5.67
CA GLU A 74 32.84 -4.42 6.09
C GLU A 74 33.21 -5.41 4.97
N HIS A 75 32.72 -5.22 3.74
CA HIS A 75 32.82 -6.22 2.68
C HIS A 75 34.08 -6.14 1.84
N LEU A 76 34.73 -4.98 1.74
CA LEU A 76 35.94 -4.78 0.92
C LEU A 76 37.22 -4.68 1.74
N LYS A 77 37.09 -4.25 3.01
CA LYS A 77 38.28 -4.07 3.88
C LYS A 77 38.30 -5.04 5.06
N GLY A 78 37.29 -5.88 5.22
CA GLY A 78 37.17 -6.85 6.32
C GLY A 78 37.02 -6.24 7.70
N LYS A 79 36.51 -4.99 7.81
CA LYS A 79 36.21 -4.38 9.08
C LYS A 79 35.02 -5.05 9.75
N ALA A 80 34.96 -4.99 11.08
CA ALA A 80 33.80 -5.50 11.82
C ALA A 80 32.53 -4.73 11.43
N ALA A 81 31.42 -5.44 11.31
CA ALA A 81 30.11 -4.85 11.04
C ALA A 81 29.73 -3.86 12.17
N THR A 82 29.40 -2.64 11.81
CA THR A 82 28.94 -1.62 12.76
C THR A 82 27.51 -1.88 13.23
N ASN A 83 26.72 -2.59 12.42
CA ASN A 83 25.35 -2.98 12.75
C ASN A 83 25.07 -4.37 12.17
N SER A 84 24.67 -5.32 13.02
CA SER A 84 24.43 -6.71 12.64
C SER A 84 23.00 -6.97 12.11
N SER A 85 22.07 -6.03 12.26
CA SER A 85 20.68 -6.23 11.84
C SER A 85 20.55 -6.19 10.32
N ALA A 86 19.85 -7.20 9.77
CA ALA A 86 19.66 -7.33 8.33
C ALA A 86 18.70 -6.27 7.76
N ILE A 87 17.70 -5.85 8.54
CA ILE A 87 16.72 -4.85 8.12
C ILE A 87 16.68 -3.73 9.14
N ARG A 88 16.93 -2.51 8.68
CA ARG A 88 16.72 -1.29 9.45
C ARG A 88 15.69 -0.43 8.75
N TYR A 89 14.81 0.17 9.51
CA TYR A 89 13.73 1.00 8.98
C TYR A 89 13.42 2.15 9.91
N PHE A 90 12.92 3.23 9.31
CA PHE A 90 12.48 4.41 10.01
C PHE A 90 10.96 4.50 9.94
N ASP A 91 10.31 4.70 11.06
CA ASP A 91 8.89 5.04 11.09
C ASP A 91 8.73 6.53 10.74
N ILE A 92 7.93 6.84 9.73
CA ILE A 92 7.72 8.22 9.24
C ILE A 92 7.12 9.11 10.34
N VAL A 93 6.20 8.56 11.13
CA VAL A 93 5.42 9.33 12.11
C VAL A 93 6.18 9.51 13.41
N THR A 94 6.73 8.41 13.97
CA THR A 94 7.46 8.47 15.25
C THR A 94 8.90 8.91 15.10
N LYS A 95 9.43 8.94 13.88
CA LYS A 95 10.84 9.26 13.55
C LYS A 95 11.85 8.31 14.21
N SER A 96 11.38 7.17 14.71
CA SER A 96 12.23 6.16 15.30
C SER A 96 12.93 5.31 14.24
N CYS A 97 14.21 4.98 14.48
CA CYS A 97 14.94 3.97 13.74
C CYS A 97 14.85 2.65 14.49
N GLU A 98 14.33 1.62 13.84
CA GLU A 98 14.23 0.28 14.41
C GLU A 98 14.93 -0.74 13.51
N ALA A 99 15.18 -1.92 14.08
CA ALA A 99 15.89 -2.98 13.40
C ALA A 99 15.19 -4.33 13.62
N MET A 100 15.25 -5.20 12.61
CA MET A 100 14.76 -6.56 12.67
C MET A 100 15.68 -7.51 11.91
N ALA A 101 15.61 -8.80 12.26
CA ALA A 101 16.46 -9.82 11.64
C ALA A 101 15.93 -10.26 10.27
N SER A 102 14.61 -10.27 10.08
CA SER A 102 13.95 -10.80 8.89
C SER A 102 12.64 -10.08 8.58
N TRP A 103 12.15 -10.25 7.35
CA TRP A 103 10.79 -9.93 6.95
C TRP A 103 10.06 -11.23 6.55
N PRO A 104 8.82 -11.47 6.94
CA PRO A 104 7.95 -10.60 7.75
C PRO A 104 8.47 -10.41 9.19
N PRO A 105 8.04 -9.31 9.85
CA PRO A 105 8.42 -9.03 11.24
C PRO A 105 7.89 -10.10 12.21
N GLU A 106 8.61 -10.31 13.31
CA GLU A 106 8.13 -11.09 14.45
C GLU A 106 7.16 -10.28 15.32
N HIS A 107 6.34 -10.98 16.13
CA HIS A 107 5.39 -10.36 17.07
C HIS A 107 4.39 -9.39 16.41
N VAL A 108 3.90 -9.78 15.25
CA VAL A 108 2.82 -9.08 14.53
C VAL A 108 1.60 -9.98 14.41
N ILE A 109 0.42 -9.36 14.35
CA ILE A 109 -0.86 -10.06 14.21
C ILE A 109 -1.66 -9.48 13.05
N PRO A 110 -2.46 -10.27 12.35
CA PRO A 110 -3.40 -9.74 11.36
C PRO A 110 -4.54 -9.01 12.07
N ARG A 111 -4.94 -7.88 11.51
CA ARG A 111 -6.16 -7.16 11.88
C ARG A 111 -7.02 -6.95 10.66
N ILE A 112 -8.29 -7.31 10.78
CA ILE A 112 -9.26 -7.23 9.70
C ILE A 112 -10.18 -6.05 9.95
N PHE A 113 -10.43 -5.28 8.89
CA PHE A 113 -11.42 -4.22 8.83
C PHE A 113 -12.39 -4.54 7.69
N TRP A 114 -13.66 -4.57 8.00
CA TRP A 114 -14.72 -4.88 7.06
C TRP A 114 -15.28 -3.60 6.42
N LEU A 115 -15.57 -3.67 5.12
CA LEU A 115 -16.33 -2.63 4.44
C LEU A 115 -17.79 -2.75 4.87
N ASN A 116 -18.39 -1.64 5.27
CA ASN A 116 -19.74 -1.57 5.79
C ASN A 116 -20.54 -0.45 5.11
N GLU A 117 -21.83 -0.45 5.39
CA GLU A 117 -22.74 0.60 4.92
C GLU A 117 -22.26 2.01 5.29
N GLN A 118 -22.74 3.00 4.52
CA GLN A 118 -22.42 4.41 4.70
C GLN A 118 -20.91 4.74 4.61
N GLY A 119 -20.12 3.90 3.93
CA GLY A 119 -18.67 4.09 3.80
C GLY A 119 -17.92 3.91 5.11
N THR A 120 -18.40 3.03 5.97
CA THR A 120 -17.74 2.71 7.24
C THR A 120 -16.73 1.58 7.07
N LEU A 121 -15.55 1.73 7.66
CA LEU A 121 -14.53 0.71 7.81
C LEU A 121 -14.52 0.26 9.28
N SER A 122 -14.87 -1.00 9.56
CA SER A 122 -15.12 -1.49 10.93
C SER A 122 -14.34 -2.78 11.22
N ASP A 123 -13.96 -3.00 12.46
CA ASP A 123 -13.44 -4.28 12.96
C ASP A 123 -14.56 -5.32 13.22
N ARG A 124 -15.83 -4.94 13.03
CA ARG A 124 -16.98 -5.84 13.10
C ARG A 124 -17.48 -6.17 11.70
N GLU A 125 -17.81 -7.44 11.50
CA GLU A 125 -18.46 -7.88 10.27
C GLU A 125 -19.79 -7.15 10.05
N PRO A 126 -20.13 -6.79 8.80
CA PRO A 126 -21.41 -6.17 8.49
C PRO A 126 -22.56 -7.14 8.69
N GLU A 127 -23.63 -6.67 9.33
CA GLU A 127 -24.84 -7.48 9.57
C GLU A 127 -25.72 -7.58 8.31
N HIS A 128 -25.64 -6.59 7.44
CA HIS A 128 -26.48 -6.48 6.24
C HIS A 128 -25.64 -6.52 4.97
N THR A 129 -26.16 -7.20 3.96
CA THR A 129 -25.58 -7.20 2.61
C THR A 129 -26.00 -5.93 1.87
N GLY A 130 -25.02 -5.25 1.28
CA GLY A 130 -25.25 -4.06 0.48
C GLY A 130 -24.17 -3.88 -0.55
N LYS A 131 -24.23 -2.77 -1.26
CA LYS A 131 -23.21 -2.36 -2.23
C LYS A 131 -23.10 -0.87 -2.36
N ASP A 132 -21.90 -0.41 -2.66
CA ASP A 132 -21.58 0.93 -3.14
C ASP A 132 -21.12 0.86 -4.58
N ALA A 133 -21.15 1.97 -5.31
CA ALA A 133 -20.76 1.98 -6.72
C ALA A 133 -19.89 3.19 -7.03
N TYR A 134 -18.95 3.01 -7.96
CA TYR A 134 -18.21 4.11 -8.58
C TYR A 134 -18.27 4.03 -10.11
N LEU A 135 -18.20 5.21 -10.73
CA LEU A 135 -18.16 5.39 -12.17
C LEU A 135 -16.71 5.40 -12.66
N HIS A 136 -16.41 4.66 -13.70
CA HIS A 136 -15.16 4.76 -14.45
C HIS A 136 -15.43 5.32 -15.86
N GLU A 137 -14.79 6.45 -16.16
CA GLU A 137 -14.81 7.12 -17.45
C GLU A 137 -13.39 7.15 -18.03
N PRO A 138 -13.05 6.27 -18.98
CA PRO A 138 -11.69 6.18 -19.51
C PRO A 138 -11.15 7.47 -20.13
N LEU A 139 -12.02 8.30 -20.73
CA LEU A 139 -11.63 9.60 -21.31
C LEU A 139 -11.43 10.70 -20.28
N HIS A 140 -11.88 10.48 -19.05
CA HIS A 140 -11.76 11.42 -17.93
C HIS A 140 -11.25 10.71 -16.66
N PRO A 141 -10.05 10.11 -16.71
CA PRO A 141 -9.51 9.34 -15.59
C PRO A 141 -9.24 10.26 -14.39
N LEU A 142 -9.33 9.68 -13.19
CA LEU A 142 -8.86 10.36 -11.98
C LEU A 142 -7.34 10.49 -12.00
N PRO A 143 -6.81 11.62 -11.51
CA PRO A 143 -5.37 11.78 -11.35
C PRO A 143 -4.83 10.83 -10.26
N TYR A 144 -3.57 10.47 -10.40
CA TYR A 144 -2.85 9.80 -9.33
C TYR A 144 -2.49 10.78 -8.21
N PHE A 145 -2.78 10.39 -6.99
CA PHE A 145 -2.31 11.06 -5.79
C PHE A 145 -1.13 10.26 -5.23
N PRO A 146 0.08 10.84 -5.20
CA PRO A 146 1.27 10.15 -4.69
C PRO A 146 1.12 9.72 -3.23
N VAL A 147 1.79 8.63 -2.87
CA VAL A 147 1.99 8.25 -1.47
C VAL A 147 2.69 9.40 -0.74
N GLY A 148 2.19 9.76 0.44
CA GLY A 148 2.64 10.93 1.17
C GLY A 148 1.51 11.91 1.51
N PRO A 149 1.84 13.17 1.82
CA PRO A 149 0.86 14.21 2.12
C PRO A 149 -0.09 14.44 0.94
N CYS A 150 -1.38 14.48 1.21
CA CYS A 150 -2.38 14.73 0.19
C CYS A 150 -2.78 16.20 0.18
N ALA A 151 -2.63 16.86 -0.98
CA ALA A 151 -2.96 18.28 -1.15
C ALA A 151 -4.47 18.57 -1.13
N ALA A 152 -5.31 17.56 -1.32
CA ALA A 152 -6.77 17.67 -1.31
C ALA A 152 -7.39 16.49 -0.55
N PRO A 153 -8.53 16.70 0.11
CA PRO A 153 -9.24 15.61 0.77
C PRO A 153 -9.65 14.55 -0.26
N LEU A 154 -9.36 13.28 0.05
CA LEU A 154 -9.78 12.13 -0.75
C LEU A 154 -11.17 11.71 -0.28
N ASP A 155 -12.18 12.46 -0.70
CA ASP A 155 -13.56 12.24 -0.29
C ASP A 155 -14.35 11.41 -1.31
N ARG A 156 -15.39 10.77 -0.81
CA ARG A 156 -16.34 10.02 -1.62
C ARG A 156 -16.99 10.92 -2.67
N ASN A 157 -16.98 10.46 -3.92
CA ASN A 157 -17.68 11.09 -5.03
C ASN A 157 -18.14 10.03 -6.03
N VAL A 158 -18.67 10.44 -7.18
CA VAL A 158 -19.18 9.51 -8.20
C VAL A 158 -18.13 8.53 -8.75
N LYS A 159 -16.85 8.88 -8.69
CA LYS A 159 -15.71 8.07 -9.19
C LYS A 159 -14.87 7.43 -8.07
N THR A 160 -15.21 7.70 -6.80
CA THR A 160 -14.39 7.30 -5.66
C THR A 160 -15.27 6.82 -4.51
N LEU A 161 -14.97 5.63 -3.99
CA LEU A 161 -15.52 5.15 -2.73
C LEU A 161 -14.53 5.38 -1.60
N CYS A 162 -15.04 5.74 -0.42
CA CYS A 162 -14.25 5.91 0.78
C CYS A 162 -14.91 5.14 1.92
N TYR A 163 -14.13 4.28 2.57
CA TYR A 163 -14.51 3.58 3.79
C TYR A 163 -13.61 4.04 4.92
N THR A 164 -14.18 4.65 5.96
CA THR A 164 -13.43 5.32 7.02
C THR A 164 -13.74 4.70 8.38
N SER A 165 -12.72 4.42 9.16
CA SER A 165 -12.85 3.85 10.51
C SER A 165 -13.35 4.90 11.52
N ALA A 166 -13.77 4.43 12.70
CA ALA A 166 -13.77 5.28 13.88
C ALA A 166 -12.35 5.81 14.15
N ALA A 167 -12.25 6.90 14.92
CA ALA A 167 -10.97 7.37 15.42
C ALA A 167 -10.36 6.29 16.33
N VAL A 168 -9.03 6.08 16.22
CA VAL A 168 -8.35 5.15 17.11
C VAL A 168 -8.12 5.79 18.48
N ASP A 169 -8.31 5.02 19.55
CA ASP A 169 -8.19 5.52 20.92
C ASP A 169 -6.72 5.63 21.38
N ALA A 170 -5.82 4.88 20.75
CA ALA A 170 -4.40 4.86 21.04
C ALA A 170 -3.59 4.75 19.76
N ASP A 171 -2.30 5.06 19.84
CA ASP A 171 -1.37 4.88 18.73
C ASP A 171 -1.40 3.43 18.24
N TYR A 172 -1.48 3.25 16.93
CA TYR A 172 -1.70 1.97 16.29
C TYR A 172 -0.65 1.73 15.21
N ARG A 173 0.23 0.79 15.45
CA ARG A 173 1.34 0.55 14.54
C ARG A 173 1.04 -0.53 13.50
N ILE A 174 0.93 -0.12 12.25
CA ILE A 174 0.88 -1.00 11.09
C ILE A 174 2.33 -1.39 10.75
N LEU A 175 2.65 -2.68 10.77
CA LEU A 175 3.99 -3.17 10.47
C LEU A 175 3.89 -4.54 9.81
N GLY A 176 4.08 -4.59 8.52
CA GLY A 176 3.98 -5.83 7.74
C GLY A 176 3.20 -5.65 6.45
N ASP A 177 2.37 -6.61 6.12
CA ASP A 177 1.64 -6.65 4.86
C ASP A 177 0.29 -5.97 4.95
N GLY A 178 -0.09 -5.29 3.88
CA GLY A 178 -1.43 -4.77 3.67
C GLY A 178 -2.07 -5.40 2.44
N LYS A 179 -3.32 -5.86 2.57
CA LYS A 179 -4.08 -6.49 1.49
C LYS A 179 -5.56 -6.21 1.64
N ALA A 180 -6.23 -5.92 0.54
CA ALA A 180 -7.68 -5.83 0.53
C ALA A 180 -8.29 -6.91 -0.38
N THR A 181 -9.42 -7.47 0.05
CA THR A 181 -10.24 -8.39 -0.74
C THR A 181 -11.59 -7.75 -0.94
N VAL A 182 -12.01 -7.57 -2.18
CA VAL A 182 -13.33 -7.02 -2.51
C VAL A 182 -14.12 -7.95 -3.42
N PHE A 183 -15.41 -7.99 -3.17
CA PHE A 183 -16.39 -8.61 -4.05
C PHE A 183 -16.96 -7.52 -4.93
N LEU A 184 -16.86 -7.65 -6.25
CA LEU A 184 -17.30 -6.62 -7.19
C LEU A 184 -17.99 -7.19 -8.41
N SER A 185 -18.86 -6.38 -9.01
CA SER A 185 -19.33 -6.57 -10.38
C SER A 185 -19.10 -5.29 -11.19
N CYS A 186 -18.91 -5.44 -12.49
CA CYS A 186 -18.74 -4.32 -13.40
C CYS A 186 -19.70 -4.44 -14.59
N THR A 187 -20.19 -3.31 -15.10
CA THR A 187 -21.02 -3.29 -16.30
C THR A 187 -20.24 -3.48 -17.61
N ALA A 188 -18.91 -3.43 -17.53
CA ALA A 188 -17.98 -3.64 -18.64
C ALA A 188 -17.23 -4.98 -18.52
N ALA A 189 -16.52 -5.36 -19.60
CA ALA A 189 -15.75 -6.60 -19.65
C ALA A 189 -14.43 -6.55 -18.86
N ASP A 190 -14.03 -5.38 -18.36
CA ASP A 190 -12.87 -5.22 -17.49
C ASP A 190 -13.00 -3.93 -16.65
N THR A 191 -12.30 -3.90 -15.54
CA THR A 191 -12.14 -2.70 -14.68
C THR A 191 -10.82 -2.79 -13.93
N ASP A 192 -10.30 -1.65 -13.50
CA ASP A 192 -9.21 -1.60 -12.52
C ASP A 192 -9.78 -1.34 -11.13
N VAL A 193 -9.15 -1.96 -10.13
CA VAL A 193 -9.41 -1.72 -8.73
C VAL A 193 -8.15 -1.13 -8.14
N ILE A 194 -8.15 0.17 -7.94
CA ILE A 194 -7.03 0.92 -7.36
C ILE A 194 -7.41 1.33 -5.96
N MET A 195 -6.57 1.04 -5.01
CA MET A 195 -6.82 1.30 -3.61
C MET A 195 -5.71 2.13 -3.00
N SER A 196 -6.08 3.09 -2.15
CA SER A 196 -5.15 3.84 -1.32
C SER A 196 -5.54 3.71 0.14
N LEU A 197 -4.58 3.37 1.00
CA LEU A 197 -4.73 3.40 2.44
C LEU A 197 -4.31 4.78 2.94
N VAL A 198 -5.18 5.44 3.69
CA VAL A 198 -5.03 6.85 4.05
C VAL A 198 -5.17 7.02 5.56
N ASP A 199 -4.27 7.79 6.16
CA ASP A 199 -4.43 8.37 7.49
C ASP A 199 -5.18 9.69 7.36
N VAL A 200 -6.25 9.84 8.13
CA VAL A 200 -7.05 11.07 8.23
C VAL A 200 -6.92 11.62 9.64
N SER A 201 -6.24 12.76 9.77
CA SER A 201 -6.05 13.43 11.05
C SER A 201 -7.35 14.10 11.56
N PRO A 202 -7.44 14.44 12.86
CA PRO A 202 -8.65 15.08 13.43
C PRO A 202 -9.03 16.40 12.76
N ASP A 203 -8.09 17.13 12.19
CA ASP A 203 -8.31 18.37 11.44
C ASP A 203 -8.64 18.14 9.95
N GLY A 204 -8.75 16.89 9.52
CA GLY A 204 -9.14 16.51 8.16
C GLY A 204 -8.00 16.43 7.15
N ARG A 205 -6.74 16.70 7.54
CA ARG A 205 -5.59 16.46 6.66
C ARG A 205 -5.44 14.98 6.38
N CYS A 206 -5.01 14.65 5.15
CA CYS A 206 -4.84 13.30 4.70
C CYS A 206 -3.37 12.99 4.39
N PHE A 207 -2.95 11.76 4.72
CA PHE A 207 -1.67 11.21 4.31
C PHE A 207 -1.89 9.83 3.69
N ILE A 208 -1.49 9.65 2.43
CA ILE A 208 -1.56 8.36 1.76
C ILE A 208 -0.40 7.51 2.24
N ILE A 209 -0.71 6.45 2.98
CA ILE A 209 0.27 5.52 3.58
C ILE A 209 0.86 4.61 2.50
N CYS A 210 0.01 4.06 1.65
CA CYS A 210 0.38 3.16 0.55
C CYS A 210 -0.77 3.05 -0.44
N ASP A 211 -0.48 2.51 -1.61
CA ASP A 211 -1.47 2.20 -2.64
C ASP A 211 -1.16 0.88 -3.34
N GLY A 212 -2.16 0.34 -4.01
CA GLY A 212 -2.05 -0.86 -4.81
C GLY A 212 -3.12 -0.90 -5.89
N ALA A 213 -2.92 -1.76 -6.89
CA ALA A 213 -3.86 -1.90 -8.00
C ALA A 213 -3.93 -3.34 -8.51
N THR A 214 -5.12 -3.75 -8.90
CA THR A 214 -5.36 -5.01 -9.61
C THR A 214 -6.29 -4.76 -10.77
N ARG A 215 -5.86 -5.14 -11.98
CA ARG A 215 -6.73 -5.17 -13.15
C ARG A 215 -7.58 -6.43 -13.10
N ALA A 216 -8.91 -6.29 -13.07
CA ALA A 216 -9.83 -7.36 -12.73
C ALA A 216 -9.72 -8.59 -13.64
N ARG A 217 -9.38 -8.43 -14.93
CA ARG A 217 -9.12 -9.57 -15.83
C ARG A 217 -7.90 -10.41 -15.44
N TYR A 218 -7.00 -9.89 -14.59
CA TYR A 218 -5.82 -10.60 -14.05
C TYR A 218 -5.96 -10.97 -12.57
N ARG A 219 -7.19 -10.96 -12.04
CA ARG A 219 -7.52 -11.20 -10.62
C ARG A 219 -7.02 -12.53 -10.05
N MET A 220 -6.74 -13.52 -10.88
CA MET A 220 -6.30 -14.85 -10.43
C MET A 220 -4.82 -15.08 -10.69
N ASP A 221 -4.31 -14.62 -11.82
CA ASP A 221 -2.92 -14.78 -12.28
C ASP A 221 -2.66 -13.85 -13.48
N TRP A 222 -1.53 -14.02 -14.14
CA TRP A 222 -1.14 -13.21 -15.33
C TRP A 222 -1.86 -13.59 -16.64
N ILE A 223 -2.81 -14.54 -16.59
CA ILE A 223 -3.62 -14.93 -17.76
C ILE A 223 -4.85 -14.04 -17.81
N SER A 224 -5.06 -13.35 -18.93
CA SER A 224 -6.21 -12.48 -19.13
C SER A 224 -7.53 -13.27 -19.15
N ARG A 225 -8.43 -12.95 -18.22
CA ARG A 225 -9.80 -13.49 -18.13
C ARG A 225 -10.77 -12.34 -17.96
N PRO A 226 -11.30 -11.79 -19.06
CA PRO A 226 -12.29 -10.72 -19.01
C PRO A 226 -13.46 -11.07 -18.08
N LEU A 227 -14.10 -10.06 -17.55
CA LEU A 227 -15.31 -10.20 -16.74
C LEU A 227 -16.51 -10.47 -17.65
N THR A 228 -17.45 -11.24 -17.17
CA THR A 228 -18.83 -11.21 -17.68
C THR A 228 -19.52 -10.02 -17.01
N PRO A 229 -20.08 -9.07 -17.78
CA PRO A 229 -20.74 -7.91 -17.20
C PRO A 229 -21.81 -8.30 -16.17
N ASN A 230 -21.78 -7.60 -15.03
CA ASN A 230 -22.69 -7.76 -13.88
C ASN A 230 -22.52 -9.07 -13.05
N GLU A 231 -21.65 -10.00 -13.43
CA GLU A 231 -21.28 -11.11 -12.56
C GLU A 231 -20.39 -10.63 -11.41
N ILE A 232 -20.51 -11.27 -10.23
CA ILE A 232 -19.75 -10.91 -9.05
C ILE A 232 -18.46 -11.73 -9.01
N TYR A 233 -17.35 -11.04 -8.81
CA TYR A 233 -16.01 -11.61 -8.72
C TYR A 233 -15.32 -11.18 -7.45
N THR A 234 -14.44 -12.03 -6.92
CA THR A 234 -13.51 -11.66 -5.88
C THR A 234 -12.24 -11.09 -6.51
N VAL A 235 -11.81 -9.93 -6.04
CA VAL A 235 -10.56 -9.29 -6.45
C VAL A 235 -9.73 -8.95 -5.22
N GLU A 236 -8.47 -9.36 -5.25
CA GLU A 236 -7.50 -9.01 -4.23
C GLU A 236 -6.59 -7.88 -4.73
N VAL A 237 -6.30 -6.93 -3.84
CA VAL A 237 -5.38 -5.83 -4.08
C VAL A 237 -4.31 -5.83 -3.00
N GLU A 238 -3.07 -6.09 -3.41
CA GLU A 238 -1.92 -5.99 -2.53
C GLU A 238 -1.54 -4.51 -2.34
N LEU A 239 -1.46 -4.07 -1.09
CA LEU A 239 -1.01 -2.73 -0.71
C LEU A 239 0.49 -2.71 -0.37
N GLY A 240 1.12 -3.89 -0.37
CA GLY A 240 2.54 -4.09 -0.18
C GLY A 240 2.99 -4.01 1.29
N ARG A 241 4.28 -3.71 1.46
CA ARG A 241 4.93 -3.64 2.77
C ARG A 241 4.70 -2.26 3.39
N ILE A 242 4.34 -2.23 4.67
CA ILE A 242 3.94 -1.01 5.38
C ILE A 242 4.67 -0.94 6.72
N CYS A 243 5.17 0.24 7.06
CA CYS A 243 5.49 0.64 8.42
C CYS A 243 4.94 2.04 8.65
N TYR A 244 3.93 2.16 9.48
CA TYR A 244 3.26 3.41 9.73
C TYR A 244 2.58 3.40 11.10
N THR A 245 2.77 4.46 11.89
CA THR A 245 2.06 4.63 13.16
C THR A 245 0.86 5.56 12.96
N LEU A 246 -0.35 5.00 13.03
CA LEU A 246 -1.59 5.78 13.08
C LEU A 246 -1.75 6.33 14.50
N ARG A 247 -1.82 7.65 14.64
CA ARG A 247 -1.89 8.32 15.95
C ARG A 247 -3.28 8.23 16.57
N ALA A 248 -3.34 8.30 17.90
CA ALA A 248 -4.59 8.45 18.63
C ALA A 248 -5.41 9.64 18.10
N GLY A 249 -6.72 9.45 17.94
CA GLY A 249 -7.63 10.42 17.36
C GLY A 249 -7.70 10.41 15.83
N HIS A 250 -6.74 9.81 15.14
CA HIS A 250 -6.74 9.65 13.69
C HIS A 250 -7.68 8.53 13.23
N ARG A 251 -8.00 8.52 11.95
CA ARG A 251 -8.86 7.52 11.30
C ARG A 251 -8.14 6.86 10.14
N LEU A 252 -8.37 5.57 9.98
CA LEU A 252 -7.93 4.85 8.80
C LEU A 252 -9.00 4.94 7.72
N ARG A 253 -8.59 5.25 6.48
CA ARG A 253 -9.50 5.32 5.34
C ARG A 253 -8.97 4.44 4.21
N LEU A 254 -9.84 3.60 3.64
CA LEU A 254 -9.61 2.90 2.39
C LEU A 254 -10.35 3.62 1.27
N VAL A 255 -9.60 4.09 0.29
CA VAL A 255 -10.12 4.73 -0.92
C VAL A 255 -10.10 3.74 -2.05
N ILE A 256 -11.19 3.60 -2.83
CA ILE A 256 -11.31 2.68 -3.97
C ILE A 256 -11.74 3.46 -5.20
N THR A 257 -11.04 3.27 -6.31
CA THR A 257 -11.30 3.94 -7.58
C THR A 257 -10.94 3.06 -8.79
N GLY A 258 -11.42 3.43 -9.98
CA GLY A 258 -11.16 2.74 -11.25
C GLY A 258 -9.99 3.30 -12.05
N SER A 259 -9.35 4.39 -11.62
CA SER A 259 -8.22 4.99 -12.33
C SER A 259 -7.34 5.83 -11.42
N ALA A 260 -6.04 5.93 -11.77
CA ALA A 260 -5.06 6.81 -11.13
C ALA A 260 -3.95 7.14 -12.16
N PHE A 261 -4.30 7.94 -13.15
CA PHE A 261 -3.40 8.31 -14.24
C PHE A 261 -2.44 9.44 -13.79
N PRO A 262 -1.16 9.44 -14.16
CA PRO A 262 -0.49 8.54 -15.11
C PRO A 262 0.25 7.34 -14.45
N LYS A 263 0.08 7.07 -13.15
CA LYS A 263 0.78 5.95 -12.50
C LYS A 263 0.38 4.60 -13.11
N TYR A 264 -0.91 4.43 -13.40
CA TYR A 264 -1.46 3.25 -14.06
C TYR A 264 -2.09 3.65 -15.38
N ASP A 265 -1.88 2.82 -16.41
CA ASP A 265 -2.57 2.95 -17.70
C ASP A 265 -4.08 2.85 -17.50
N VAL A 266 -4.82 3.73 -18.18
CA VAL A 266 -6.29 3.74 -18.10
C VAL A 266 -6.86 2.45 -18.66
N ASN A 267 -7.74 1.81 -17.90
CA ASN A 267 -8.50 0.66 -18.38
C ASN A 267 -9.59 1.12 -19.34
N HIS A 268 -9.62 0.57 -20.55
CA HIS A 268 -10.62 0.92 -21.57
C HIS A 268 -11.98 0.26 -21.36
N GLY A 269 -12.11 -0.69 -20.43
CA GLY A 269 -13.36 -1.40 -20.14
C GLY A 269 -13.72 -2.52 -21.11
N THR A 270 -13.03 -2.63 -22.24
CA THR A 270 -13.36 -3.57 -23.34
C THR A 270 -12.83 -4.99 -23.10
N GLY A 271 -11.96 -5.20 -22.10
CA GLY A 271 -11.26 -6.46 -21.88
C GLY A 271 -10.08 -6.70 -22.81
N GLN A 272 -9.80 -5.80 -23.75
CA GLN A 272 -8.65 -5.85 -24.65
C GLN A 272 -7.43 -5.15 -24.03
N ARG A 273 -6.25 -5.33 -24.63
CA ARG A 273 -5.04 -4.60 -24.20
C ARG A 273 -5.16 -3.13 -24.64
N PRO A 274 -4.94 -2.13 -23.76
CA PRO A 274 -5.11 -0.72 -24.10
C PRO A 274 -4.33 -0.27 -25.34
N ILE A 275 -3.10 -0.77 -25.50
CA ILE A 275 -2.24 -0.43 -26.65
C ILE A 275 -2.79 -0.92 -28.01
N GLN A 276 -3.73 -1.86 -27.99
CA GLN A 276 -4.33 -2.48 -29.18
C GLN A 276 -5.79 -2.09 -29.38
N ASP A 277 -6.34 -1.26 -28.52
CA ASP A 277 -7.75 -0.95 -28.47
C ASP A 277 -8.00 0.56 -28.40
N ALA A 278 -8.59 1.10 -29.45
CA ALA A 278 -8.96 2.51 -29.51
C ALA A 278 -10.36 2.78 -28.93
N GLN A 279 -11.13 1.73 -28.60
CA GLN A 279 -12.47 1.87 -28.04
C GLN A 279 -12.40 2.00 -26.52
N THR A 280 -13.33 2.74 -25.95
CA THR A 280 -13.48 2.90 -24.50
C THR A 280 -14.94 2.68 -24.11
N VAL A 281 -15.14 2.12 -22.92
CA VAL A 281 -16.46 1.86 -22.33
C VAL A 281 -16.53 2.51 -20.97
N THR A 282 -17.41 3.49 -20.82
CA THR A 282 -17.77 4.01 -19.50
C THR A 282 -18.50 2.93 -18.73
N SER A 283 -18.10 2.69 -17.48
CA SER A 283 -18.63 1.58 -16.69
C SER A 283 -18.90 1.96 -15.24
N THR A 284 -19.84 1.23 -14.65
CA THR A 284 -20.10 1.28 -13.20
C THR A 284 -19.57 0.02 -12.57
N THR A 285 -18.72 0.16 -11.54
CA THR A 285 -18.25 -0.94 -10.71
C THR A 285 -18.98 -0.89 -9.37
N ASN A 286 -19.68 -1.97 -9.03
CA ASN A 286 -20.29 -2.13 -7.71
C ASN A 286 -19.31 -2.89 -6.80
N VAL A 287 -19.12 -2.42 -5.59
CA VAL A 287 -18.37 -3.08 -4.52
C VAL A 287 -19.36 -3.52 -3.46
N TYR A 288 -19.42 -4.83 -3.21
CA TYR A 288 -20.36 -5.46 -2.29
C TYR A 288 -19.75 -5.60 -0.90
N TYR A 289 -20.59 -5.56 0.13
CA TYR A 289 -20.24 -5.83 1.51
C TYR A 289 -21.36 -6.64 2.19
N GLY A 290 -21.06 -7.26 3.32
CA GLY A 290 -22.04 -8.03 4.08
C GLY A 290 -21.67 -9.49 4.23
N PRO A 291 -22.50 -10.29 4.93
CA PRO A 291 -22.19 -11.71 5.22
C PRO A 291 -21.97 -12.56 3.96
N SER A 292 -22.70 -12.26 2.87
CA SER A 292 -22.55 -12.98 1.60
C SER A 292 -21.34 -12.54 0.77
N TYR A 293 -20.85 -11.32 0.99
CA TYR A 293 -19.76 -10.70 0.23
C TYR A 293 -18.83 -9.94 1.18
N PRO A 294 -18.03 -10.65 1.99
CA PRO A 294 -17.27 -10.06 3.08
C PRO A 294 -16.03 -9.30 2.59
N SER A 295 -16.26 -8.17 1.92
CA SER A 295 -15.19 -7.26 1.49
C SER A 295 -14.48 -6.67 2.69
N ARG A 296 -13.13 -6.71 2.66
CA ARG A 296 -12.31 -6.38 3.81
C ARG A 296 -10.92 -5.89 3.46
N LEU A 297 -10.34 -5.15 4.38
CA LEU A 297 -8.94 -4.79 4.46
C LEU A 297 -8.28 -5.64 5.56
N CYS A 298 -7.19 -6.31 5.25
CA CYS A 298 -6.35 -7.01 6.21
C CYS A 298 -5.00 -6.28 6.32
N LEU A 299 -4.64 -5.88 7.52
CA LEU A 299 -3.37 -5.25 7.84
C LEU A 299 -2.62 -6.09 8.86
N THR A 300 -1.31 -6.16 8.71
CA THR A 300 -0.44 -6.71 9.75
C THR A 300 -0.04 -5.60 10.71
N VAL A 301 -0.19 -5.84 12.01
CA VAL A 301 0.05 -4.82 13.04
C VAL A 301 0.95 -5.36 14.13
N LYS A 302 1.74 -4.47 14.74
CA LYS A 302 2.57 -4.83 15.88
C LYS A 302 1.67 -5.20 17.06
N SER A 303 1.90 -6.38 17.66
CA SER A 303 1.21 -6.78 18.89
C SER A 303 1.53 -5.78 19.99
N MET A 304 0.49 -5.29 20.68
CA MET A 304 0.69 -4.55 21.92
C MET A 304 1.17 -5.55 22.98
N SER A 305 2.39 -5.37 23.43
CA SER A 305 2.98 -6.14 24.55
C SER A 305 2.47 -5.61 25.87
#